data_be3b95f6986091a66045a00eb727e2e3
#
_entry.id   be3b95f6986091a66045a00eb727e2e3
#
_cell.length_a   1.000
_cell.length_b   1.000
_cell.length_c   1.000
_cell.angle_alpha   90.00
_cell.angle_beta   90.00
_cell.angle_gamma   90.00
#
_symmetry.space_group_name_H-M   'P 1'
#
loop_
_entity.id
_entity.type
_entity.pdbx_description
1 polymer ?
#
loop_
_entity_poly.entity_id
_entity_poly.type
_entity_poly.pdbx_seq_one_letter_code
_entity_poly.pdbx_strand_id
1 'polypeptide(L)'
;MSRAEHPPRSRDLSRRYDRNFRADDAYRATLPDMQNKDASLIQGANVPIQHVGISGFRLPMLVATRDGKPITLECTVTGSVSLAADRKGINMSRIMRTFYEFQDEVFTPGTLQSILLRYKQDLGASRARLKLSFSYPM
;
A
#
# COMPACT_ATOMS: atom_id res chain seq x y z
N MET A 1 34.89 -7.99 37.86
CA MET A 1 34.05 -7.09 37.06
C MET A 1 34.43 -7.30 35.59
N SER A 2 33.65 -8.09 34.90
CA SER A 2 33.85 -8.41 33.48
C SER A 2 33.31 -7.28 32.64
N ARG A 3 34.18 -6.62 31.83
CA ARG A 3 33.75 -5.65 30.81
C ARG A 3 33.01 -6.40 29.74
N ALA A 4 31.74 -6.03 29.51
CA ALA A 4 30.99 -6.46 28.35
C ALA A 4 31.69 -5.92 27.08
N GLU A 5 32.25 -6.81 26.29
CA GLU A 5 32.80 -6.48 24.98
C GLU A 5 31.62 -6.09 24.06
N HIS A 6 31.63 -4.83 23.64
CA HIS A 6 30.76 -4.37 22.57
C HIS A 6 31.22 -5.01 21.25
N PRO A 7 30.33 -5.57 20.47
CA PRO A 7 30.69 -6.07 19.15
C PRO A 7 31.17 -4.92 18.25
N PRO A 8 32.14 -5.18 17.37
CA PRO A 8 32.77 -4.13 16.57
C PRO A 8 31.74 -3.45 15.65
N ARG A 9 31.63 -2.14 15.79
CA ARG A 9 30.87 -1.26 14.91
C ARG A 9 31.69 -0.96 13.64
N SER A 10 31.84 -1.93 12.78
CA SER A 10 32.26 -1.63 11.41
C SER A 10 31.62 -2.64 10.47
N ARG A 11 30.34 -2.50 10.22
CA ARG A 11 29.80 -3.03 8.98
C ARG A 11 30.30 -2.11 7.88
N ASP A 12 31.25 -2.60 7.12
CA ASP A 12 31.64 -2.00 5.86
C ASP A 12 30.38 -1.83 5.01
N LEU A 13 29.89 -0.58 4.94
CA LEU A 13 28.71 -0.20 4.18
C LEU A 13 29.01 -0.03 2.69
N SER A 14 30.18 -0.45 2.23
CA SER A 14 30.50 -0.50 0.80
C SER A 14 29.70 -1.60 0.13
N ARG A 15 28.39 -1.40 0.01
CA ARG A 15 27.53 -2.24 -0.83
C ARG A 15 27.94 -2.04 -2.27
N ARG A 16 28.68 -2.99 -2.81
CA ARG A 16 28.89 -3.04 -4.27
C ARG A 16 27.54 -3.29 -4.91
N TYR A 17 27.08 -2.31 -5.68
CA TYR A 17 25.86 -2.47 -6.48
C TYR A 17 26.15 -3.47 -7.62
N ASP A 18 25.52 -4.64 -7.53
CA ASP A 18 25.58 -5.63 -8.61
C ASP A 18 24.51 -5.31 -9.65
N ARG A 19 24.93 -4.79 -10.80
CA ARG A 19 24.02 -4.48 -11.92
C ARG A 19 23.36 -5.69 -12.54
N ASN A 20 23.92 -6.88 -12.33
CA ASN A 20 23.43 -8.15 -12.88
C ASN A 20 22.51 -8.89 -11.90
N PHE A 21 22.36 -8.37 -10.68
CA PHE A 21 21.51 -8.99 -9.69
C PHE A 21 20.04 -9.04 -10.18
N ARG A 22 19.48 -10.24 -10.15
CA ARG A 22 18.06 -10.51 -10.41
C ARG A 22 17.47 -11.16 -9.16
N ALA A 23 16.46 -10.54 -8.60
CA ALA A 23 15.73 -11.13 -7.47
C ALA A 23 14.89 -12.31 -7.98
N ASP A 24 15.28 -13.52 -7.62
CA ASP A 24 14.48 -14.72 -7.80
C ASP A 24 13.42 -14.88 -6.70
N ASP A 25 12.56 -15.88 -6.82
CA ASP A 25 11.50 -16.10 -5.86
C ASP A 25 12.03 -16.52 -4.47
N ALA A 26 13.14 -17.23 -4.43
CA ALA A 26 13.80 -17.61 -3.18
C ALA A 26 14.31 -16.36 -2.43
N TYR A 27 14.96 -15.44 -3.14
CA TYR A 27 15.40 -14.17 -2.56
C TYR A 27 14.22 -13.32 -2.10
N ARG A 28 13.16 -13.24 -2.92
CA ARG A 28 11.93 -12.48 -2.56
C ARG A 28 11.27 -13.02 -1.30
N ALA A 29 11.29 -14.33 -1.10
CA ALA A 29 10.75 -14.97 0.09
C ALA A 29 11.53 -14.60 1.38
N THR A 30 12.77 -14.15 1.27
CA THR A 30 13.60 -13.70 2.41
C THR A 30 13.34 -12.24 2.79
N LEU A 31 12.64 -11.48 1.94
CA LEU A 31 12.36 -10.07 2.23
C LEU A 31 11.30 -9.94 3.32
N PRO A 32 11.48 -9.00 4.27
CA PRO A 32 10.49 -8.77 5.30
C PRO A 32 9.19 -8.22 4.67
N ASP A 33 8.06 -8.85 4.99
CA ASP A 33 6.74 -8.37 4.64
C ASP A 33 6.08 -7.75 5.89
N MET A 34 5.80 -6.46 5.83
CA MET A 34 5.17 -5.72 6.94
C MET A 34 3.76 -6.24 7.28
N GLN A 35 3.11 -6.92 6.36
CA GLN A 35 1.78 -7.51 6.59
C GLN A 35 1.83 -8.91 7.17
N ASN A 36 3.00 -9.53 7.17
CA ASN A 36 3.19 -10.84 7.78
C ASN A 36 3.26 -10.70 9.31
N LYS A 37 2.38 -11.42 10.01
CA LYS A 37 2.37 -11.45 11.48
C LYS A 37 3.68 -11.97 12.08
N ASP A 38 4.34 -12.88 11.38
CA ASP A 38 5.56 -13.54 11.85
C ASP A 38 6.85 -12.76 11.46
N ALA A 39 6.71 -11.55 10.95
CA ALA A 39 7.86 -10.70 10.61
C ALA A 39 8.59 -10.24 11.88
N SER A 40 9.37 -11.12 12.48
CA SER A 40 10.13 -10.88 13.71
C SER A 40 11.18 -9.76 13.57
N LEU A 41 11.56 -9.42 12.33
CA LEU A 41 12.53 -8.37 12.03
C LEU A 41 11.95 -6.95 12.12
N ILE A 42 10.62 -6.81 12.11
CA ILE A 42 9.95 -5.52 12.14
C ILE A 42 9.29 -5.35 13.51
N GLN A 43 9.80 -4.39 14.28
CA GLN A 43 9.19 -4.01 15.55
C GLN A 43 8.23 -2.84 15.33
N GLY A 44 7.04 -2.91 15.94
CA GLY A 44 6.05 -1.86 15.92
C GLY A 44 5.41 -1.68 17.29
N ALA A 45 4.77 -0.56 17.50
CA ALA A 45 3.93 -0.35 18.66
C ALA A 45 2.71 -1.26 18.58
N ASN A 46 2.41 -2.03 19.64
CA ASN A 46 1.21 -2.87 19.72
C ASN A 46 -0.05 -2.04 20.00
N VAL A 47 -0.32 -1.06 19.13
CA VAL A 47 -1.44 -0.13 19.24
C VAL A 47 -2.24 -0.16 17.95
N PRO A 48 -3.57 -0.30 18.00
CA PRO A 48 -4.39 -0.23 16.80
C PRO A 48 -4.40 1.18 16.23
N ILE A 49 -4.36 1.29 14.90
CA ILE A 49 -4.45 2.56 14.18
C ILE A 49 -5.74 2.56 13.36
N GLN A 50 -6.54 3.61 13.49
CA GLN A 50 -7.82 3.68 12.79
C GLN A 50 -7.67 3.93 11.29
N HIS A 51 -6.70 4.74 10.89
CA HIS A 51 -6.47 5.10 9.50
C HIS A 51 -4.98 5.15 9.21
N VAL A 52 -4.52 4.25 8.37
CA VAL A 52 -3.17 4.25 7.80
C VAL A 52 -3.29 4.05 6.30
N GLY A 53 -2.58 4.84 5.52
CA GLY A 53 -2.69 4.77 4.07
C GLY A 53 -1.91 5.85 3.33
N ILE A 54 -2.34 6.11 2.11
CA ILE A 54 -1.76 7.11 1.20
C ILE A 54 -2.77 8.23 0.97
N SER A 55 -2.28 9.46 0.98
CA SER A 55 -3.07 10.66 0.73
C SER A 55 -2.57 11.40 -0.52
N GLY A 56 -3.52 11.94 -1.28
CA GLY A 56 -3.22 12.89 -2.33
C GLY A 56 -2.52 12.33 -3.57
N PHE A 57 -2.64 11.03 -3.86
CA PHE A 57 -2.12 10.51 -5.11
C PHE A 57 -3.10 10.76 -6.27
N ARG A 58 -2.55 11.04 -7.44
CA ARG A 58 -3.33 11.39 -8.64
C ARG A 58 -3.40 10.24 -9.61
N LEU A 59 -4.61 9.96 -10.09
CA LEU A 59 -4.86 8.90 -11.06
C LEU A 59 -5.87 9.35 -12.12
N PRO A 60 -5.74 8.90 -13.37
CA PRO A 60 -6.79 9.01 -14.34
C PRO A 60 -7.94 8.08 -13.97
N MET A 61 -9.16 8.56 -14.12
CA MET A 61 -10.38 7.82 -13.83
C MET A 61 -11.39 7.98 -14.96
N LEU A 62 -11.94 6.88 -15.45
CA LEU A 62 -13.01 6.90 -16.43
C LEU A 62 -14.35 7.18 -15.76
N VAL A 63 -15.06 8.18 -16.23
CA VAL A 63 -16.37 8.57 -15.69
C VAL A 63 -17.39 8.62 -16.83
N ALA A 64 -18.57 8.07 -16.60
CA ALA A 64 -19.67 8.15 -17.56
C ALA A 64 -20.21 9.59 -17.67
N THR A 65 -20.51 10.01 -18.90
CA THR A 65 -21.21 11.26 -19.17
C THR A 65 -22.70 10.98 -19.47
N ARG A 66 -23.52 12.03 -19.55
CA ARG A 66 -24.92 11.93 -19.96
C ARG A 66 -25.11 11.29 -21.33
N ASP A 67 -24.17 11.53 -22.23
CA ASP A 67 -24.19 11.00 -23.60
C ASP A 67 -23.74 9.54 -23.69
N GLY A 68 -23.42 8.91 -22.56
CA GLY A 68 -22.97 7.53 -22.47
C GLY A 68 -21.52 7.32 -22.90
N LYS A 69 -20.80 8.36 -23.35
CA LYS A 69 -19.37 8.27 -23.69
C LYS A 69 -18.54 8.53 -22.46
N PRO A 70 -17.68 7.57 -22.01
CA PRO A 70 -16.83 7.82 -20.88
C PRO A 70 -15.75 8.88 -21.21
N ILE A 71 -15.46 9.72 -20.22
CA ILE A 71 -14.35 10.68 -20.27
C ILE A 71 -13.34 10.34 -19.18
N THR A 72 -12.07 10.67 -19.42
CA THR A 72 -11.03 10.51 -18.44
C THR A 72 -10.87 11.80 -17.65
N LEU A 73 -11.00 11.71 -16.33
CA LEU A 73 -10.77 12.80 -15.39
C LEU A 73 -9.56 12.51 -14.53
N GLU A 74 -8.80 13.54 -14.19
CA GLU A 74 -7.79 13.43 -13.14
C GLU A 74 -8.49 13.40 -11.78
N CYS A 75 -8.23 12.36 -11.02
CA CYS A 75 -8.75 12.19 -9.68
C CYS A 75 -7.64 12.20 -8.65
N THR A 76 -7.82 12.98 -7.58
CA THR A 76 -6.95 12.91 -6.40
C THR A 76 -7.57 11.94 -5.39
N VAL A 77 -6.79 10.95 -5.00
CA VAL A 77 -7.24 9.82 -4.18
C VAL A 77 -6.52 9.81 -2.84
N THR A 78 -7.28 9.57 -1.79
CA THR A 78 -6.76 9.22 -0.46
C THR A 78 -7.36 7.89 -0.05
N GLY A 79 -6.52 6.87 0.12
CA GLY A 79 -6.92 5.53 0.53
C GLY A 79 -6.32 5.16 1.88
N SER A 80 -7.14 4.69 2.80
CA SER A 80 -6.69 4.25 4.13
C SER A 80 -7.45 3.04 4.61
N VAL A 81 -6.79 2.27 5.47
CA VAL A 81 -7.35 1.10 6.13
C VAL A 81 -7.05 1.14 7.63
N SER A 82 -7.80 0.37 8.41
CA SER A 82 -7.48 0.14 9.82
C SER A 82 -6.31 -0.83 9.94
N LEU A 83 -5.47 -0.60 10.95
CA LEU A 83 -4.37 -1.48 11.30
C LEU A 83 -4.60 -2.04 12.70
N ALA A 84 -4.66 -3.37 12.82
CA ALA A 84 -4.79 -4.04 14.11
C ALA A 84 -3.48 -3.92 14.93
N ALA A 85 -3.60 -3.99 16.26
CA ALA A 85 -2.47 -3.84 17.16
C ALA A 85 -1.35 -4.88 16.95
N ASP A 86 -1.70 -6.08 16.50
CA ASP A 86 -0.78 -7.18 16.21
C ASP A 86 -0.10 -7.07 14.83
N ARG A 87 -0.48 -6.07 14.02
CA ARG A 87 0.10 -5.81 12.70
C ARG A 87 1.18 -4.75 12.78
N LYS A 88 2.27 -4.97 12.04
CA LYS A 88 3.44 -4.05 12.03
C LYS A 88 3.28 -2.86 11.10
N GLY A 89 2.43 -2.97 10.10
CA GLY A 89 2.18 -1.94 9.10
C GLY A 89 1.36 -2.46 7.93
N ILE A 90 1.23 -1.64 6.90
CA ILE A 90 0.63 -2.01 5.63
C ILE A 90 1.60 -1.74 4.48
N ASN A 91 1.43 -2.48 3.40
CA ASN A 91 2.13 -2.21 2.17
C ASN A 91 1.40 -1.11 1.38
N MET A 92 1.93 0.12 1.45
CA MET A 92 1.32 1.30 0.80
C MET A 92 1.14 1.13 -0.71
N SER A 93 2.06 0.43 -1.38
CA SER A 93 1.96 0.19 -2.82
C SER A 93 0.75 -0.67 -3.20
N ARG A 94 0.24 -1.50 -2.31
CA ARG A 94 -0.98 -2.28 -2.54
C ARG A 94 -2.21 -1.40 -2.66
N ILE A 95 -2.29 -0.30 -1.91
CA ILE A 95 -3.39 0.67 -2.03
C ILE A 95 -3.44 1.25 -3.44
N MET A 96 -2.30 1.73 -3.93
CA MET A 96 -2.21 2.28 -5.29
C MET A 96 -2.47 1.22 -6.36
N ARG A 97 -1.86 0.06 -6.22
CA ARG A 97 -1.99 -1.04 -7.19
C ARG A 97 -3.43 -1.52 -7.33
N THR A 98 -4.13 -1.69 -6.22
CA THR A 98 -5.56 -2.06 -6.24
C THR A 98 -6.37 -1.04 -7.02
N PHE A 99 -6.11 0.25 -6.83
CA PHE A 99 -6.83 1.27 -7.59
C PHE A 99 -6.51 1.20 -9.09
N TYR A 100 -5.26 0.96 -9.47
CA TYR A 100 -4.85 0.79 -10.86
C TYR A 100 -5.51 -0.39 -11.56
N GLU A 101 -5.85 -1.45 -10.85
CA GLU A 101 -6.57 -2.61 -11.41
C GLU A 101 -7.95 -2.23 -11.96
N PHE A 102 -8.55 -1.15 -11.46
CA PHE A 102 -9.86 -0.66 -11.88
C PHE A 102 -9.80 0.55 -12.83
N GLN A 103 -8.60 0.97 -13.26
CA GLN A 103 -8.42 2.20 -14.03
C GLN A 103 -9.12 2.19 -15.41
N ASP A 104 -9.29 1.00 -16.00
CA ASP A 104 -9.91 0.82 -17.32
C ASP A 104 -11.42 0.60 -17.23
N GLU A 105 -11.97 0.54 -16.03
CA GLU A 105 -13.40 0.44 -15.79
C GLU A 105 -14.05 1.82 -15.65
N VAL A 106 -15.25 1.97 -16.15
CA VAL A 106 -16.07 3.16 -15.89
C VAL A 106 -16.40 3.19 -14.40
N PHE A 107 -16.00 4.27 -13.74
CA PHE A 107 -16.15 4.41 -12.30
C PHE A 107 -17.62 4.59 -11.90
N THR A 108 -18.10 3.70 -11.05
CA THR A 108 -19.45 3.67 -10.50
C THR A 108 -19.40 3.47 -8.99
N PRO A 109 -20.49 3.66 -8.25
CA PRO A 109 -20.56 3.26 -6.85
C PRO A 109 -20.22 1.78 -6.62
N GLY A 110 -20.54 0.91 -7.59
CA GLY A 110 -20.16 -0.51 -7.55
C GLY A 110 -18.65 -0.71 -7.65
N THR A 111 -17.97 0.00 -8.55
CA THR A 111 -16.50 -0.02 -8.65
C THR A 111 -15.85 0.43 -7.35
N LEU A 112 -16.38 1.50 -6.73
CA LEU A 112 -15.92 1.99 -5.43
C LEU A 112 -16.03 0.90 -4.35
N GLN A 113 -17.17 0.23 -4.29
CA GLN A 113 -17.37 -0.85 -3.34
C GLN A 113 -16.40 -2.01 -3.56
N SER A 114 -16.13 -2.37 -4.81
CA SER A 114 -15.15 -3.41 -5.16
C SER A 114 -13.73 -3.05 -4.71
N ILE A 115 -13.31 -1.80 -4.91
CA ILE A 115 -12.01 -1.30 -4.44
C ILE A 115 -11.91 -1.39 -2.90
N LEU A 116 -12.94 -0.96 -2.18
CA LEU A 116 -12.96 -1.02 -0.71
C LEU A 116 -12.92 -2.46 -0.19
N LEU A 117 -13.61 -3.38 -0.84
CA LEU A 117 -13.56 -4.81 -0.49
C LEU A 117 -12.16 -5.39 -0.73
N ARG A 118 -11.53 -5.05 -1.87
CA ARG A 118 -10.15 -5.46 -2.16
C ARG A 118 -9.16 -4.91 -1.14
N TYR A 119 -9.29 -3.66 -0.73
CA TYR A 119 -8.46 -3.10 0.35
C TYR A 119 -8.56 -3.92 1.63
N LYS A 120 -9.77 -4.28 2.02
CA LYS A 120 -9.98 -5.09 3.23
C LYS A 120 -9.37 -6.49 3.11
N GLN A 121 -9.51 -7.12 1.96
CA GLN A 121 -8.98 -8.46 1.70
C GLN A 121 -7.44 -8.46 1.60
N ASP A 122 -6.90 -7.61 0.72
CA ASP A 122 -5.47 -7.62 0.39
C ASP A 122 -4.59 -7.05 1.51
N LEU A 123 -5.15 -6.16 2.34
CA LEU A 123 -4.47 -5.53 3.46
C LEU A 123 -4.85 -6.14 4.81
N GLY A 124 -5.76 -7.12 4.83
CA GLY A 124 -6.21 -7.79 6.05
C GLY A 124 -6.82 -6.82 7.06
N ALA A 125 -7.55 -5.80 6.59
CA ALA A 125 -8.13 -4.75 7.41
C ALA A 125 -9.62 -4.98 7.66
N SER A 126 -10.11 -4.59 8.82
CA SER A 126 -11.54 -4.62 9.14
C SER A 126 -12.30 -3.43 8.57
N ARG A 127 -11.62 -2.30 8.41
CA ARG A 127 -12.19 -1.05 7.88
C ARG A 127 -11.33 -0.52 6.75
N ALA A 128 -11.98 0.04 5.73
CA ALA A 128 -11.34 0.72 4.61
C ALA A 128 -12.07 2.04 4.33
N ARG A 129 -11.32 3.05 3.94
CA ARG A 129 -11.85 4.36 3.56
C ARG A 129 -11.19 4.83 2.28
N LEU A 130 -11.99 5.39 1.40
CA LEU A 130 -11.54 5.98 0.15
C LEU A 130 -12.16 7.37 0.00
N LYS A 131 -11.33 8.36 -0.27
CA LYS A 131 -11.76 9.72 -0.60
C LYS A 131 -11.28 10.05 -2.01
N LEU A 132 -12.21 10.49 -2.84
CA LEU A 132 -11.97 10.89 -4.22
C LEU A 132 -12.32 12.37 -4.37
N SER A 133 -11.46 13.11 -5.07
CA SER A 133 -11.69 14.51 -5.44
C SER A 133 -11.38 14.67 -6.91
N PHE A 134 -12.34 15.17 -7.67
CA PHE A 134 -12.22 15.43 -9.09
C PHE A 134 -13.16 16.55 -9.53
N SER A 135 -12.85 17.17 -10.65
CA SER A 135 -13.70 18.18 -11.29
C SER A 135 -14.47 17.53 -12.42
N TYR A 136 -15.77 17.59 -12.37
CA TYR A 136 -16.65 17.07 -13.41
C TYR A 136 -17.14 18.22 -14.29
N PRO A 137 -16.97 18.17 -15.62
CA PRO A 137 -17.51 19.18 -16.52
C PRO A 137 -19.04 19.08 -16.58
N MET A 138 -19.72 20.18 -16.39
CA MET A 138 -21.18 20.30 -16.52
C MET A 138 -21.57 20.80 -17.89
#